data_e45fa771709b61bb7a7a4ce618e84a76
#
_entry.id   e45fa771709b61bb7a7a4ce618e84a76
#
_cell.length_a   1.000
_cell.length_b   1.000
_cell.length_c   1.000
_cell.angle_alpha   90.00
_cell.angle_beta   90.00
_cell.angle_gamma   90.00
#
_symmetry.space_group_name_H-M   'P 1'
#
loop_
_entity.id
_entity.type
_entity.pdbx_description
1 polymer ?
#
loop_
_entity_poly.entity_id
_entity_poly.type
_entity_poly.pdbx_seq_one_letter_code
_entity_poly.pdbx_strand_id
1 'polypeptide(L)'
;VIKWIRSGAPWIWLTGGAVSISIISVLGLLLLIGWKGLTYFWPAPLNQWQDQQGERLIGQIYSKAWVATNTIPDAQNRFSEAVLEQGKVERLTIKTANRDLYGVDFISILSAELSEPTTPDELIIVERSRGGDFYGVATRLTDDNNVYRDNIAFHLRSALEKAQLIRDQMDGSITRNIRALSGQLETLRLKKRKAQLNNSWDDIQEERYR
;
A
#
# COMPACT_ATOMS: atom_id res chain seq x y z
N VAL A 1 -51.37 -12.00 -37.48
CA VAL A 1 -50.75 -10.99 -36.66
C VAL A 1 -51.65 -10.57 -35.49
N ILE A 2 -52.92 -10.23 -35.74
CA ILE A 2 -53.88 -9.74 -34.71
C ILE A 2 -54.20 -10.83 -33.64
N LYS A 3 -54.35 -12.12 -34.07
CA LYS A 3 -54.57 -13.27 -33.13
C LYS A 3 -53.40 -13.48 -32.17
N TRP A 4 -52.15 -13.28 -32.67
CA TRP A 4 -50.92 -13.44 -31.90
C TRP A 4 -50.77 -12.28 -30.86
N ILE A 5 -51.11 -11.04 -31.23
CA ILE A 5 -51.12 -9.93 -30.30
C ILE A 5 -52.15 -10.08 -29.20
N ARG A 6 -53.38 -10.62 -29.55
CA ARG A 6 -54.44 -10.90 -28.61
C ARG A 6 -54.18 -12.08 -27.66
N SER A 7 -53.28 -13.00 -28.04
CA SER A 7 -52.93 -14.16 -27.20
C SER A 7 -52.10 -13.84 -25.97
N GLY A 8 -51.60 -12.60 -25.86
CA GLY A 8 -50.74 -12.18 -24.73
C GLY A 8 -49.26 -12.62 -24.89
N ALA A 9 -48.98 -13.50 -25.88
CA ALA A 9 -47.59 -14.00 -26.06
C ALA A 9 -46.54 -12.92 -26.27
N PRO A 10 -46.79 -11.83 -27.04
CA PRO A 10 -45.78 -10.76 -27.19
C PRO A 10 -45.41 -10.08 -25.89
N TRP A 11 -46.37 -9.91 -24.99
CA TRP A 11 -46.12 -9.27 -23.70
C TRP A 11 -45.27 -10.14 -22.77
N ILE A 12 -45.46 -11.46 -22.83
CA ILE A 12 -44.60 -12.42 -22.08
C ILE A 12 -43.17 -12.36 -22.57
N TRP A 13 -42.97 -12.31 -23.90
CA TRP A 13 -41.64 -12.18 -24.48
C TRP A 13 -40.98 -10.82 -24.16
N LEU A 14 -41.76 -9.76 -24.16
CA LEU A 14 -41.29 -8.41 -23.86
C LEU A 14 -40.89 -8.26 -22.39
N THR A 15 -41.69 -8.80 -21.47
CA THR A 15 -41.34 -8.81 -20.04
C THR A 15 -40.16 -9.70 -19.75
N GLY A 16 -40.08 -10.90 -20.37
CA GLY A 16 -38.91 -11.78 -20.27
C GLY A 16 -37.64 -11.10 -20.78
N GLY A 17 -37.74 -10.44 -21.93
CA GLY A 17 -36.63 -9.67 -22.49
C GLY A 17 -36.19 -8.52 -21.60
N ALA A 18 -37.12 -7.74 -21.03
CA ALA A 18 -36.82 -6.67 -20.11
C ALA A 18 -36.12 -7.15 -18.83
N VAL A 19 -36.60 -8.25 -18.25
CA VAL A 19 -35.98 -8.87 -17.07
C VAL A 19 -34.54 -9.36 -17.42
N SER A 20 -34.38 -10.01 -18.57
CA SER A 20 -33.05 -10.47 -19.00
C SER A 20 -32.06 -9.33 -19.17
N ILE A 21 -32.47 -8.24 -19.83
CA ILE A 21 -31.65 -7.03 -20.01
C ILE A 21 -31.29 -6.43 -18.63
N SER A 22 -32.25 -6.36 -17.71
CA SER A 22 -32.02 -5.85 -16.36
C SER A 22 -30.96 -6.69 -15.61
N ILE A 23 -31.08 -8.01 -15.67
CA ILE A 23 -30.10 -8.91 -15.02
C ILE A 23 -28.73 -8.76 -15.66
N ILE A 24 -28.64 -8.73 -16.97
CA ILE A 24 -27.36 -8.54 -17.69
C ILE A 24 -26.73 -7.20 -17.33
N SER A 25 -27.53 -6.14 -17.25
CA SER A 25 -27.05 -4.80 -16.89
C SER A 25 -26.49 -4.75 -15.46
N VAL A 26 -27.20 -5.37 -14.51
CA VAL A 26 -26.74 -5.43 -13.11
C VAL A 26 -25.47 -6.26 -12.99
N LEU A 27 -25.43 -7.45 -13.59
CA LEU A 27 -24.23 -8.29 -13.57
C LEU A 27 -23.06 -7.63 -14.27
N GLY A 28 -23.30 -6.99 -15.42
CA GLY A 28 -22.29 -6.24 -16.14
C GLY A 28 -21.70 -5.09 -15.33
N LEU A 29 -22.55 -4.34 -14.63
CA LEU A 29 -22.11 -3.28 -13.72
C LEU A 29 -21.28 -3.81 -12.55
N LEU A 30 -21.75 -4.89 -11.91
CA LEU A 30 -21.01 -5.53 -10.83
C LEU A 30 -19.65 -6.05 -11.28
N LEU A 31 -19.60 -6.68 -12.48
CA LEU A 31 -18.36 -7.17 -13.07
C LEU A 31 -17.41 -6.02 -13.38
N LEU A 32 -17.92 -4.91 -13.93
CA LEU A 32 -17.13 -3.72 -14.23
C LEU A 32 -16.55 -3.09 -12.94
N ILE A 33 -17.35 -2.96 -11.88
CA ILE A 33 -16.88 -2.45 -10.59
C ILE A 33 -15.84 -3.39 -9.99
N GLY A 34 -16.11 -4.69 -10.01
CA GLY A 34 -15.17 -5.71 -9.53
C GLY A 34 -13.84 -5.67 -10.29
N TRP A 35 -13.89 -5.58 -11.63
CA TRP A 35 -12.71 -5.48 -12.47
C TRP A 35 -11.89 -4.21 -12.17
N LYS A 36 -12.55 -3.06 -12.11
CA LYS A 36 -11.91 -1.78 -11.76
C LYS A 36 -11.31 -1.80 -10.36
N GLY A 37 -12.01 -2.40 -9.40
CA GLY A 37 -11.50 -2.58 -8.05
C GLY A 37 -10.25 -3.47 -8.01
N LEU A 38 -10.30 -4.61 -8.70
CA LEU A 38 -9.19 -5.56 -8.73
C LEU A 38 -7.93 -4.97 -9.38
N THR A 39 -8.09 -4.21 -10.47
CA THR A 39 -6.96 -3.53 -11.13
C THR A 39 -6.33 -2.44 -10.25
N TYR A 40 -7.11 -1.81 -9.38
CA TYR A 40 -6.59 -0.81 -8.44
C TYR A 40 -5.73 -1.44 -7.33
N PHE A 41 -6.09 -2.65 -6.88
CA PHE A 41 -5.33 -3.38 -5.85
C PHE A 41 -4.14 -4.16 -6.41
N TRP A 42 -3.99 -4.23 -7.74
CA TRP A 42 -2.84 -4.91 -8.31
C TRP A 42 -1.57 -4.08 -8.08
N PRO A 43 -0.53 -4.67 -7.47
CA PRO A 43 0.69 -3.93 -7.18
C PRO A 43 1.33 -3.43 -8.47
N ALA A 44 1.65 -2.14 -8.52
CA ALA A 44 2.36 -1.55 -9.64
C ALA A 44 3.79 -2.12 -9.72
N PRO A 45 4.33 -2.38 -10.92
CA PRO A 45 5.69 -2.86 -11.07
C PRO A 45 6.70 -1.83 -10.53
N LEU A 46 7.76 -2.33 -9.91
CA LEU A 46 8.87 -1.52 -9.48
C LEU A 46 9.85 -1.38 -10.64
N ASN A 47 10.11 -0.16 -11.04
CA ASN A 47 10.99 0.16 -12.16
C ASN A 47 12.24 0.87 -11.67
N GLN A 48 13.31 0.71 -12.44
CA GLN A 48 14.58 1.42 -12.27
C GLN A 48 14.88 2.22 -13.54
N TRP A 49 15.26 3.46 -13.35
CA TRP A 49 15.73 4.38 -14.39
C TRP A 49 17.13 4.87 -14.04
N GLN A 50 17.80 5.43 -15.04
CA GLN A 50 18.97 6.30 -14.85
C GLN A 50 18.61 7.70 -15.32
N ASP A 51 18.99 8.69 -14.55
CA ASP A 51 18.87 10.09 -14.96
C ASP A 51 20.06 10.49 -15.86
N GLN A 52 20.06 11.73 -16.34
CA GLN A 52 21.12 12.26 -17.19
C GLN A 52 22.49 12.36 -16.47
N GLN A 53 22.51 12.35 -15.13
CA GLN A 53 23.71 12.33 -14.31
C GLN A 53 24.22 10.91 -14.04
N GLY A 54 23.48 9.89 -14.48
CA GLY A 54 23.78 8.47 -14.25
C GLY A 54 23.33 7.98 -12.87
N GLU A 55 22.60 8.79 -12.11
CA GLU A 55 22.03 8.37 -10.84
C GLU A 55 20.86 7.39 -11.06
N ARG A 56 20.77 6.39 -10.18
CA ARG A 56 19.70 5.39 -10.24
C ARG A 56 18.48 5.87 -9.50
N LEU A 57 17.36 5.96 -10.20
CA LEU A 57 16.06 6.23 -9.63
C LEU A 57 15.24 4.93 -9.60
N ILE A 58 14.81 4.52 -8.42
CA ILE A 58 13.95 3.34 -8.24
C ILE A 58 12.59 3.80 -7.72
N GLY A 59 11.51 3.30 -8.34
CA GLY A 59 10.18 3.67 -7.92
C GLY A 59 9.07 3.03 -8.73
N GLN A 60 7.84 3.39 -8.37
CA GLN A 60 6.63 3.01 -9.10
C GLN A 60 6.04 4.22 -9.80
N ILE A 61 5.59 4.06 -11.04
CA ILE A 61 4.87 5.12 -11.74
C ILE A 61 3.51 5.30 -11.07
N TYR A 62 3.32 6.43 -10.42
CA TYR A 62 2.07 6.79 -9.77
C TYR A 62 1.08 7.44 -10.74
N SER A 63 1.57 8.38 -11.55
CA SER A 63 0.75 9.05 -12.57
C SER A 63 1.59 9.53 -13.74
N LYS A 64 0.94 9.71 -14.87
CA LYS A 64 1.50 10.23 -16.12
C LYS A 64 0.68 11.41 -16.60
N ALA A 65 1.33 12.47 -17.04
CA ALA A 65 0.68 13.65 -17.58
C ALA A 65 1.48 14.20 -18.76
N TRP A 66 0.79 14.66 -19.80
CA TRP A 66 1.42 15.32 -20.94
C TRP A 66 1.62 16.80 -20.64
N VAL A 67 2.82 17.28 -20.88
CA VAL A 67 3.20 18.68 -20.72
C VAL A 67 3.65 19.21 -22.09
N ALA A 68 3.17 20.37 -22.47
CA ALA A 68 3.58 21.01 -23.72
C ALA A 68 5.04 21.49 -23.61
N THR A 69 5.85 21.18 -24.62
CA THR A 69 7.28 21.51 -24.62
C THR A 69 7.54 23.02 -24.54
N ASN A 70 6.65 23.84 -25.05
CA ASN A 70 6.73 25.32 -25.00
C ASN A 70 6.58 25.91 -23.59
N THR A 71 6.07 25.14 -22.64
CA THR A 71 5.93 25.56 -21.23
C THR A 71 7.14 25.20 -20.37
N ILE A 72 8.09 24.45 -20.93
CA ILE A 72 9.27 23.99 -20.20
C ILE A 72 10.44 24.95 -20.47
N PRO A 73 11.04 25.52 -19.42
CA PRO A 73 12.23 26.36 -19.58
C PRO A 73 13.38 25.58 -20.24
N ASP A 74 14.07 26.22 -21.17
CA ASP A 74 15.23 25.67 -21.89
C ASP A 74 14.97 24.32 -22.61
N ALA A 75 13.74 24.05 -23.02
CA ALA A 75 13.35 22.82 -23.70
C ALA A 75 14.24 22.48 -24.89
N GLN A 76 14.67 23.50 -25.65
CA GLN A 76 15.53 23.35 -26.83
C GLN A 76 16.92 22.76 -26.50
N ASN A 77 17.43 23.02 -25.30
CA ASN A 77 18.73 22.53 -24.85
C ASN A 77 18.63 21.20 -24.09
N ARG A 78 17.41 20.85 -23.63
CA ARG A 78 17.17 19.69 -22.78
C ARG A 78 16.67 18.47 -23.56
N PHE A 79 16.00 18.69 -24.70
CA PHE A 79 15.33 17.59 -25.42
C PHE A 79 15.87 17.46 -26.84
N SER A 80 15.79 16.24 -27.37
CA SER A 80 16.07 15.97 -28.76
C SER A 80 15.05 16.63 -29.68
N GLU A 81 15.44 16.89 -30.93
CA GLU A 81 14.60 17.49 -31.96
C GLU A 81 13.30 16.71 -32.14
N ALA A 82 13.35 15.37 -32.09
CA ALA A 82 12.19 14.50 -32.18
C ALA A 82 11.14 14.73 -31.06
N VAL A 83 11.57 15.06 -29.84
CA VAL A 83 10.66 15.40 -28.73
C VAL A 83 10.07 16.79 -28.90
N LEU A 84 10.87 17.72 -29.42
CA LEU A 84 10.41 19.09 -29.70
C LEU A 84 9.37 19.13 -30.83
N GLU A 85 9.55 18.33 -31.87
CA GLU A 85 8.59 18.21 -33.00
C GLU A 85 7.23 17.63 -32.52
N GLN A 86 7.21 16.74 -31.54
CA GLN A 86 5.96 16.23 -30.95
C GLN A 86 5.19 17.30 -30.18
N GLY A 87 5.82 18.42 -29.82
CA GLY A 87 5.21 19.54 -29.08
C GLY A 87 4.79 19.22 -27.65
N LYS A 88 5.02 17.99 -27.16
CA LYS A 88 4.65 17.52 -25.81
C LYS A 88 5.61 16.46 -25.32
N VAL A 89 5.82 16.42 -24.01
CA VAL A 89 6.62 15.40 -23.31
C VAL A 89 5.82 14.81 -22.14
N GLU A 90 5.99 13.54 -21.87
CA GLU A 90 5.33 12.88 -20.74
C GLU A 90 6.05 13.26 -19.45
N ARG A 91 5.31 13.75 -18.46
CA ARG A 91 5.77 13.95 -17.09
C ARG A 91 5.31 12.76 -16.26
N LEU A 92 6.28 12.09 -15.65
CA LEU A 92 6.08 10.98 -14.74
C LEU A 92 6.08 11.50 -13.31
N THR A 93 5.09 11.11 -12.53
CA THR A 93 5.15 11.19 -11.07
C THR A 93 5.50 9.81 -10.57
N ILE A 94 6.67 9.69 -9.96
CA ILE A 94 7.25 8.43 -9.49
C ILE A 94 7.18 8.41 -7.96
N LYS A 95 6.58 7.37 -7.39
CA LYS A 95 6.65 7.07 -5.95
C LYS A 95 7.99 6.42 -5.69
N THR A 96 8.87 7.09 -4.98
CA THR A 96 10.21 6.59 -4.63
C THR A 96 10.24 5.84 -3.31
N ALA A 97 9.25 6.05 -2.45
CA ALA A 97 9.08 5.44 -1.12
C ALA A 97 10.27 5.60 -0.14
N ASN A 98 11.46 5.90 -0.63
CA ASN A 98 12.69 6.03 0.17
C ASN A 98 12.82 7.45 0.76
N ARG A 99 11.83 7.88 1.53
CA ARG A 99 11.78 9.22 2.13
C ARG A 99 13.02 9.57 2.96
N ASP A 100 13.61 8.57 3.61
CA ASP A 100 14.82 8.74 4.42
C ASP A 100 16.04 9.12 3.57
N LEU A 101 16.03 8.77 2.26
CA LEU A 101 17.10 9.10 1.31
C LEU A 101 16.81 10.38 0.53
N TYR A 102 15.59 10.53 0.03
CA TYR A 102 15.22 11.63 -0.88
C TYR A 102 14.49 12.78 -0.18
N GLY A 103 14.07 12.61 1.08
CA GLY A 103 13.28 13.58 1.82
C GLY A 103 11.81 13.69 1.36
N VAL A 104 11.47 13.06 0.23
CA VAL A 104 10.14 13.08 -0.40
C VAL A 104 9.71 11.68 -0.82
N ASP A 105 8.39 11.45 -0.87
CA ASP A 105 7.83 10.18 -1.30
C ASP A 105 7.56 10.14 -2.81
N PHE A 106 7.44 11.30 -3.44
CA PHE A 106 7.12 11.44 -4.87
C PHE A 106 8.07 12.41 -5.54
N ILE A 107 8.55 12.03 -6.71
CA ILE A 107 9.37 12.87 -7.58
C ILE A 107 8.62 13.03 -8.91
N SER A 108 8.54 14.27 -9.42
CA SER A 108 8.02 14.55 -10.75
C SER A 108 9.19 14.85 -11.69
N ILE A 109 9.33 14.04 -12.74
CA ILE A 109 10.41 14.14 -13.71
C ILE A 109 9.87 13.93 -15.13
N LEU A 110 10.52 14.49 -16.12
CA LEU A 110 10.14 14.34 -17.52
C LEU A 110 10.70 13.02 -18.07
N SER A 111 9.88 12.26 -18.78
CA SER A 111 10.31 10.96 -19.33
C SER A 111 11.52 11.04 -20.25
N ALA A 112 11.67 12.16 -20.96
CA ALA A 112 12.82 12.42 -21.83
C ALA A 112 14.16 12.63 -21.07
N GLU A 113 14.12 12.81 -19.77
CA GLU A 113 15.31 12.97 -18.90
C GLU A 113 15.73 11.63 -18.24
N LEU A 114 14.94 10.59 -18.44
CA LEU A 114 15.18 9.27 -17.90
C LEU A 114 15.55 8.28 -19.00
N SER A 115 16.32 7.27 -18.65
CA SER A 115 16.51 6.09 -19.49
C SER A 115 15.20 5.32 -19.66
N GLU A 116 15.19 4.33 -20.54
CA GLU A 116 14.07 3.37 -20.56
C GLU A 116 13.96 2.64 -19.22
N PRO A 117 12.73 2.40 -18.74
CA PRO A 117 12.50 1.69 -17.49
C PRO A 117 12.97 0.24 -17.60
N THR A 118 13.70 -0.22 -16.60
CA THR A 118 14.05 -1.63 -16.43
C THR A 118 13.41 -2.15 -15.16
N THR A 119 13.10 -3.44 -15.11
CA THR A 119 12.53 -4.11 -13.92
C THR A 119 13.46 -5.26 -13.53
N PRO A 120 14.58 -4.99 -12.84
CA PRO A 120 15.47 -6.04 -12.38
C PRO A 120 14.78 -6.94 -11.34
N ASP A 121 14.97 -8.26 -11.44
CA ASP A 121 14.41 -9.25 -10.52
C ASP A 121 14.93 -9.10 -9.07
N GLU A 122 16.06 -8.39 -8.91
CA GLU A 122 16.70 -8.15 -7.62
C GLU A 122 16.04 -7.03 -6.81
N LEU A 123 15.13 -6.26 -7.41
CA LEU A 123 14.43 -5.19 -6.73
C LEU A 123 13.42 -5.76 -5.76
N ILE A 124 13.46 -5.27 -4.53
CA ILE A 124 12.54 -5.64 -3.46
C ILE A 124 11.79 -4.43 -2.92
N ILE A 125 10.58 -4.70 -2.47
CA ILE A 125 9.75 -3.76 -1.70
C ILE A 125 9.75 -4.26 -0.26
N VAL A 126 10.19 -3.42 0.67
CA VAL A 126 10.12 -3.71 2.10
C VAL A 126 9.07 -2.80 2.71
N GLU A 127 7.94 -3.39 3.13
CA GLU A 127 6.94 -2.69 3.90
C GLU A 127 7.42 -2.55 5.34
N ARG A 128 7.63 -1.32 5.79
CA ARG A 128 8.07 -1.02 7.14
C ARG A 128 6.89 -0.62 8.01
N SER A 129 6.90 -1.04 9.26
CA SER A 129 5.86 -0.65 10.24
C SER A 129 5.85 0.85 10.56
N ARG A 130 6.93 1.57 10.28
CA ARG A 130 7.08 3.02 10.42
C ARG A 130 7.95 3.56 9.29
N GLY A 131 7.66 4.77 8.83
CA GLY A 131 8.45 5.45 7.80
C GLY A 131 8.08 5.10 6.36
N GLY A 132 6.99 4.32 6.13
CA GLY A 132 6.54 3.93 4.80
C GLY A 132 7.37 2.80 4.17
N ASP A 133 7.11 2.52 2.90
CA ASP A 133 7.80 1.47 2.14
C ASP A 133 9.26 1.85 1.88
N PHE A 134 10.08 0.86 1.61
CA PHE A 134 11.45 1.03 1.15
C PHE A 134 11.66 0.21 -0.14
N TYR A 135 12.21 0.85 -1.17
CA TYR A 135 12.53 0.22 -2.45
C TYR A 135 14.05 0.12 -2.62
N GLY A 136 14.55 -1.02 -3.02
CA GLY A 136 15.97 -1.19 -3.20
C GLY A 136 16.39 -2.58 -3.64
N VAL A 137 17.69 -2.78 -3.71
CA VAL A 137 18.32 -4.09 -3.98
C VAL A 137 18.90 -4.61 -2.67
N ALA A 138 18.51 -5.83 -2.29
CA ALA A 138 19.07 -6.47 -1.12
C ALA A 138 20.47 -7.03 -1.44
N THR A 139 21.50 -6.47 -0.82
CA THR A 139 22.90 -6.89 -1.05
C THR A 139 23.43 -7.83 0.02
N ARG A 140 22.87 -7.77 1.23
CA ARG A 140 23.30 -8.60 2.35
C ARG A 140 22.22 -8.66 3.43
N LEU A 141 22.00 -9.84 3.97
CA LEU A 141 21.22 -10.07 5.19
C LEU A 141 22.16 -10.58 6.27
N THR A 142 22.13 -9.95 7.43
CA THR A 142 22.89 -10.41 8.61
C THR A 142 21.88 -10.82 9.68
N ASP A 143 21.97 -12.06 10.13
CA ASP A 143 21.32 -12.60 11.32
C ASP A 143 22.40 -12.78 12.39
N ASP A 144 22.06 -12.91 13.67
CA ASP A 144 23.00 -12.89 14.80
C ASP A 144 24.27 -13.72 14.59
N ASN A 145 24.17 -14.85 13.88
CA ASN A 145 25.29 -15.77 13.65
C ASN A 145 25.66 -15.98 12.17
N ASN A 146 24.88 -15.46 11.22
CA ASN A 146 25.07 -15.77 9.80
C ASN A 146 24.97 -14.55 8.92
N VAL A 147 25.77 -14.55 7.85
CA VAL A 147 25.74 -13.52 6.81
C VAL A 147 25.35 -14.18 5.49
N TYR A 148 24.20 -13.81 4.95
CA TYR A 148 23.69 -14.30 3.67
C TYR A 148 23.94 -13.25 2.59
N ARG A 149 24.48 -13.67 1.46
CA ARG A 149 24.69 -12.84 0.27
C ARG A 149 23.94 -13.35 -0.95
N ASP A 150 23.56 -14.62 -0.91
CA ASP A 150 22.79 -15.29 -1.96
C ASP A 150 21.39 -15.61 -1.44
N ASN A 151 20.38 -15.62 -2.32
CA ASN A 151 18.99 -15.91 -1.99
C ASN A 151 18.44 -15.09 -0.80
N ILE A 152 18.84 -13.82 -0.71
CA ILE A 152 18.54 -12.94 0.43
C ILE A 152 17.04 -12.83 0.66
N ALA A 153 16.23 -12.74 -0.41
CA ALA A 153 14.78 -12.64 -0.31
C ALA A 153 14.16 -13.87 0.39
N PHE A 154 14.68 -15.07 0.13
CA PHE A 154 14.23 -16.32 0.77
C PHE A 154 14.57 -16.30 2.27
N HIS A 155 15.81 -15.97 2.62
CA HIS A 155 16.25 -15.93 4.02
C HIS A 155 15.52 -14.83 4.80
N LEU A 156 15.29 -13.67 4.19
CA LEU A 156 14.52 -12.59 4.79
C LEU A 156 13.06 -13.01 5.07
N ARG A 157 12.41 -13.68 4.12
CA ARG A 157 11.04 -14.19 4.31
C ARG A 157 10.98 -15.19 5.46
N SER A 158 11.91 -16.14 5.52
CA SER A 158 11.99 -17.11 6.63
C SER A 158 12.21 -16.43 7.98
N ALA A 159 13.08 -15.42 8.05
CA ALA A 159 13.31 -14.65 9.26
C ALA A 159 12.06 -13.85 9.70
N LEU A 160 11.34 -13.26 8.74
CA LEU A 160 10.08 -12.54 9.00
C LEU A 160 9.00 -13.46 9.53
N GLU A 161 8.84 -14.65 8.95
CA GLU A 161 7.88 -15.67 9.45
C GLU A 161 8.17 -16.05 10.89
N LYS A 162 9.44 -16.31 11.23
CA LYS A 162 9.85 -16.59 12.62
C LYS A 162 9.55 -15.41 13.56
N ALA A 163 9.85 -14.18 13.11
CA ALA A 163 9.59 -12.98 13.89
C ALA A 163 8.09 -12.76 14.12
N GLN A 164 7.24 -13.07 13.12
CA GLN A 164 5.79 -13.01 13.25
C GLN A 164 5.28 -14.03 14.26
N LEU A 165 5.73 -15.29 14.21
CA LEU A 165 5.34 -16.31 15.18
C LEU A 165 5.69 -15.90 16.61
N ILE A 166 6.87 -15.34 16.84
CA ILE A 166 7.27 -14.84 18.16
C ILE A 166 6.37 -13.69 18.59
N ARG A 167 6.07 -12.75 17.71
CA ARG A 167 5.17 -11.61 17.97
C ARG A 167 3.77 -12.07 18.34
N ASP A 168 3.21 -13.04 17.59
CA ASP A 168 1.89 -13.60 17.85
C ASP A 168 1.83 -14.30 19.21
N GLN A 169 2.89 -15.01 19.60
CA GLN A 169 3.01 -15.60 20.93
C GLN A 169 3.06 -14.53 22.02
N MET A 170 3.80 -13.44 21.81
CA MET A 170 3.86 -12.32 22.74
C MET A 170 2.51 -11.62 22.86
N ASP A 171 1.85 -11.30 21.74
CA ASP A 171 0.56 -10.63 21.74
C ASP A 171 -0.55 -11.52 22.31
N GLY A 172 -0.50 -12.82 22.02
CA GLY A 172 -1.52 -13.77 22.44
C GLY A 172 -1.56 -14.06 23.94
N SER A 173 -0.44 -14.13 24.64
CA SER A 173 -0.36 -14.51 26.07
C SER A 173 0.06 -13.35 26.96
N ILE A 174 1.16 -12.71 26.64
CA ILE A 174 1.78 -11.67 27.48
C ILE A 174 0.93 -10.42 27.51
N THR A 175 0.50 -9.93 26.35
CA THR A 175 -0.31 -8.71 26.26
C THR A 175 -1.68 -8.87 26.94
N ARG A 176 -2.30 -10.07 26.85
CA ARG A 176 -3.54 -10.34 27.59
C ARG A 176 -3.33 -10.31 29.09
N ASN A 177 -2.24 -10.91 29.57
CA ASN A 177 -1.90 -10.92 31.00
C ASN A 177 -1.60 -9.50 31.51
N ILE A 178 -0.84 -8.71 30.75
CA ILE A 178 -0.56 -7.30 31.08
C ILE A 178 -1.85 -6.49 31.16
N ARG A 179 -2.77 -6.63 30.19
CA ARG A 179 -4.07 -5.92 30.22
C ARG A 179 -4.92 -6.34 31.41
N ALA A 180 -4.97 -7.64 31.72
CA ALA A 180 -5.71 -8.15 32.88
C ALA A 180 -5.15 -7.60 34.19
N LEU A 181 -3.84 -7.64 34.37
CA LEU A 181 -3.17 -7.10 35.57
C LEU A 181 -3.32 -5.57 35.68
N SER A 182 -3.19 -4.85 34.57
CA SER A 182 -3.41 -3.39 34.54
C SER A 182 -4.85 -3.02 34.92
N GLY A 183 -5.84 -3.79 34.45
CA GLY A 183 -7.24 -3.60 34.82
C GLY A 183 -7.51 -3.86 36.30
N GLN A 184 -6.88 -4.90 36.86
CA GLN A 184 -6.97 -5.20 38.31
C GLN A 184 -6.33 -4.08 39.14
N LEU A 185 -5.16 -3.61 38.73
CA LEU A 185 -4.43 -2.54 39.40
C LEU A 185 -5.23 -1.23 39.40
N GLU A 186 -5.86 -0.89 38.29
CA GLU A 186 -6.72 0.29 38.20
C GLU A 186 -7.97 0.16 39.09
N THR A 187 -8.58 -1.01 39.11
CA THR A 187 -9.72 -1.29 40.02
C THR A 187 -9.33 -1.12 41.49
N LEU A 188 -8.14 -1.61 41.86
CA LEU A 188 -7.62 -1.45 43.22
C LEU A 188 -7.32 0.01 43.57
N ARG A 189 -6.73 0.75 42.64
CA ARG A 189 -6.48 2.21 42.78
C ARG A 189 -7.79 2.98 43.03
N LEU A 190 -8.82 2.67 42.23
CA LEU A 190 -10.14 3.30 42.39
C LEU A 190 -10.78 2.96 43.75
N LYS A 191 -10.67 1.68 44.18
CA LYS A 191 -11.16 1.27 45.51
C LYS A 191 -10.41 1.98 46.61
N LYS A 192 -9.07 2.07 46.55
CA LYS A 192 -8.25 2.82 47.49
C LYS A 192 -8.69 4.28 47.58
N ARG A 193 -8.82 4.94 46.42
CA ARG A 193 -9.24 6.36 46.37
C ARG A 193 -10.64 6.57 46.93
N LYS A 194 -11.58 5.66 46.65
CA LYS A 194 -12.93 5.72 47.22
C LYS A 194 -12.92 5.53 48.72
N ALA A 195 -12.13 4.61 49.25
CA ALA A 195 -11.97 4.40 50.70
C ALA A 195 -11.33 5.59 51.39
N GLN A 196 -10.33 6.23 50.78
CA GLN A 196 -9.72 7.47 51.28
C GLN A 196 -10.71 8.61 51.31
N LEU A 197 -11.54 8.80 50.30
CA LEU A 197 -12.56 9.85 50.24
C LEU A 197 -13.68 9.64 51.26
N ASN A 198 -13.97 8.40 51.60
CA ASN A 198 -14.98 8.05 52.62
C ASN A 198 -14.42 8.01 54.03
N ASN A 199 -13.19 8.46 54.28
CA ASN A 199 -12.46 8.38 55.58
C ASN A 199 -12.47 6.94 56.21
N SER A 200 -12.58 5.92 55.37
CA SER A 200 -12.57 4.50 55.76
C SER A 200 -11.22 3.81 55.46
N TRP A 201 -10.19 4.60 55.09
CA TRP A 201 -8.85 4.09 54.78
C TRP A 201 -7.99 4.18 56.03
N ASP A 202 -7.50 3.03 56.48
CA ASP A 202 -6.66 2.81 57.62
C ASP A 202 -5.24 2.46 57.18
N ASP A 203 -4.21 2.82 57.97
CA ASP A 203 -2.79 2.48 57.66
C ASP A 203 -2.57 0.97 57.52
N ILE A 204 -3.34 0.15 58.21
CA ILE A 204 -3.34 -1.33 58.08
C ILE A 204 -3.81 -1.78 56.69
N GLN A 205 -4.69 -1.03 56.04
CA GLN A 205 -5.13 -1.32 54.68
C GLN A 205 -4.09 -0.94 53.62
N GLU A 206 -3.28 0.09 53.91
CA GLU A 206 -2.21 0.50 52.99
C GLU A 206 -1.12 -0.57 52.84
N GLU A 207 -0.77 -1.27 53.91
CA GLU A 207 0.21 -2.34 53.95
C GLU A 207 -0.26 -3.58 53.16
N ARG A 208 -1.58 -3.82 53.10
CA ARG A 208 -2.17 -4.96 52.36
C ARG A 208 -2.27 -4.74 50.84
N TYR A 209 -2.15 -3.46 50.41
CA TYR A 209 -2.25 -3.09 48.98
C TYR A 209 -0.89 -2.66 48.36
N ARG A 210 0.20 -2.75 49.11
CA ARG A 210 1.57 -2.67 48.61
C ARG A 210 2.01 -4.00 48.03
#